data_97343212a38df13cc12ae8d9a4c999b6
#
_entry.id   97343212a38df13cc12ae8d9a4c999b6
#
_cell.length_a   1.000
_cell.length_b   1.000
_cell.length_c   1.000
_cell.angle_alpha   90.00
_cell.angle_beta   90.00
_cell.angle_gamma   90.00
#
_symmetry.space_group_name_H-M   'P 1'
#
loop_
_entity.id
_entity.type
_entity.pdbx_description
1 polymer ?
#
loop_
_entity_poly.entity_id
_entity_poly.type
_entity_poly.pdbx_seq_one_letter_code
_entity_poly.pdbx_strand_id
1 'polypeptide(L)'
;MSNNRKIHIKRLRLEGLPDEMRLALKETREKRGWSQKELGSRIGLPQMHISGIESGKIVPRYDTLLEIVRMLDHDLIMVPRALVPVVQSLVRDHVKDLRGEGEERPLYAADRDEDNPQEPRDEV
;
A
#
# COMPACT_ATOMS: atom_id res chain seq x y z
N MET A 1 -33.24 17.79 -20.78
CA MET A 1 -32.76 17.74 -20.74
C MET A 1 -32.06 18.12 -20.34
N SER A 2 -32.16 17.97 -20.17
CA SER A 2 -31.41 18.08 -19.95
C SER A 2 -30.59 18.37 -19.44
N ASN A 3 -30.60 18.34 -19.17
CA ASN A 3 -29.78 18.45 -18.79
C ASN A 3 -28.82 18.34 -18.38
N ASN A 4 -28.73 17.85 -18.27
CA ASN A 4 -27.87 17.59 -17.95
C ASN A 4 -26.89 18.01 -18.19
N ARG A 5 -26.92 17.83 -18.55
CA ARG A 5 -26.07 18.30 -19.10
C ARG A 5 -25.57 19.40 -18.54
N LYS A 6 -26.16 19.96 -18.13
CA LYS A 6 -25.73 20.92 -17.53
C LYS A 6 -24.98 20.67 -16.54
N ILE A 7 -24.92 19.59 -16.34
CA ILE A 7 -24.19 19.29 -15.44
C ILE A 7 -22.99 19.17 -15.97
N HIS A 8 -22.23 19.71 -15.70
CA HIS A 8 -21.06 19.54 -16.06
C HIS A 8 -20.33 18.84 -15.17
N ILE A 9 -20.20 17.61 -15.41
CA ILE A 9 -19.39 16.85 -14.70
C ILE A 9 -18.08 17.11 -15.23
N LYS A 10 -17.18 17.71 -14.52
CA LYS A 10 -15.93 17.89 -14.91
C LYS A 10 -15.25 16.63 -14.99
N ARG A 11 -14.50 16.31 -16.02
CA ARG A 11 -13.73 15.15 -16.06
C ARG A 11 -12.73 15.16 -14.99
N LEU A 12 -12.59 14.09 -14.27
CA LEU A 12 -11.57 13.93 -13.28
C LEU A 12 -10.24 13.87 -14.00
N ARG A 13 -9.37 14.82 -13.69
CA ARG A 13 -8.09 14.80 -14.33
C ARG A 13 -7.06 14.78 -13.27
N LEU A 14 -6.33 13.70 -13.14
CA LEU A 14 -5.31 13.57 -12.13
C LEU A 14 -3.98 13.94 -12.73
N GLU A 15 -3.20 14.71 -11.99
CA GLU A 15 -1.86 15.01 -12.44
C GLU A 15 -0.92 13.94 -11.91
N GLY A 16 -1.37 13.17 -10.96
CA GLY A 16 -0.59 12.08 -10.41
C GLY A 16 -1.49 11.28 -9.51
N LEU A 17 -0.96 10.23 -8.92
CA LEU A 17 -1.72 9.47 -7.96
C LEU A 17 -1.93 10.28 -6.69
N PRO A 18 -2.98 10.03 -5.94
CA PRO A 18 -3.21 10.73 -4.68
C PRO A 18 -2.03 10.58 -3.74
N ASP A 19 -1.80 11.62 -2.92
CA ASP A 19 -0.67 11.64 -2.00
C ASP A 19 -0.59 10.40 -1.13
N GLU A 20 -1.73 9.97 -0.61
CA GLU A 20 -1.77 8.82 0.25
C GLU A 20 -1.26 7.59 -0.45
N MET A 21 -1.66 7.39 -1.69
CA MET A 21 -1.22 6.23 -2.44
C MET A 21 0.26 6.32 -2.79
N ARG A 22 0.73 7.51 -3.15
CA ARG A 22 2.13 7.69 -3.49
C ARG A 22 3.01 7.41 -2.30
N LEU A 23 2.59 7.86 -1.12
CA LEU A 23 3.34 7.62 0.09
C LEU A 23 3.35 6.14 0.42
N ALA A 24 2.21 5.48 0.27
CA ALA A 24 2.12 4.05 0.53
C ALA A 24 3.04 3.25 -0.39
N LEU A 25 3.10 3.61 -1.66
CA LEU A 25 3.98 2.93 -2.60
C LEU A 25 5.44 3.11 -2.21
N LYS A 26 5.81 4.33 -1.87
CA LYS A 26 7.18 4.61 -1.51
C LYS A 26 7.59 3.90 -0.24
N GLU A 27 6.75 3.98 0.78
CA GLU A 27 7.07 3.35 2.06
C GLU A 27 7.15 1.84 1.94
N THR A 28 6.24 1.25 1.17
CA THR A 28 6.24 -0.18 0.98
C THR A 28 7.49 -0.63 0.23
N ARG A 29 7.88 0.14 -0.78
CA ARG A 29 9.09 -0.14 -1.53
C ARG A 29 10.32 -0.08 -0.61
N GLU A 30 10.38 0.98 0.20
CA GLU A 30 11.52 1.17 1.09
C GLU A 30 11.60 0.09 2.15
N LYS A 31 10.45 -0.39 2.61
CA LYS A 31 10.48 -1.46 3.55
C LYS A 31 11.02 -2.74 2.98
N ARG A 32 10.88 -2.94 1.69
CA ARG A 32 11.45 -4.12 1.06
C ARG A 32 12.93 -3.93 0.78
N GLY A 33 13.46 -2.74 1.07
CA GLY A 33 14.87 -2.46 0.84
C GLY A 33 15.19 -2.19 -0.61
N TRP A 34 14.19 -1.85 -1.41
CA TRP A 34 14.41 -1.62 -2.83
C TRP A 34 14.51 -0.14 -3.15
N SER A 35 15.47 0.21 -4.00
CA SER A 35 15.55 1.57 -4.54
C SER A 35 14.53 1.68 -5.65
N GLN A 36 14.30 2.89 -6.13
CA GLN A 36 13.44 3.10 -7.28
C GLN A 36 13.98 2.35 -8.49
N LYS A 37 15.30 2.32 -8.61
CA LYS A 37 15.93 1.61 -9.71
C LYS A 37 15.68 0.11 -9.60
N GLU A 38 15.77 -0.41 -8.38
CA GLU A 38 15.55 -1.83 -8.16
C GLU A 38 14.11 -2.21 -8.49
N LEU A 39 13.15 -1.41 -8.04
CA LEU A 39 11.75 -1.71 -8.35
C LEU A 39 11.53 -1.64 -9.86
N GLY A 40 12.05 -0.61 -10.50
CA GLY A 40 11.92 -0.47 -11.94
C GLY A 40 12.49 -1.66 -12.68
N SER A 41 13.67 -2.12 -12.24
CA SER A 41 14.31 -3.26 -12.85
C SER A 41 13.45 -4.51 -12.75
N ARG A 42 12.76 -4.68 -11.65
CA ARG A 42 11.95 -5.88 -11.44
C ARG A 42 10.71 -5.92 -12.32
N ILE A 43 10.24 -4.76 -12.74
CA ILE A 43 9.03 -4.73 -13.55
C ILE A 43 9.26 -4.15 -14.94
N GLY A 44 10.50 -3.92 -15.28
CA GLY A 44 10.83 -3.48 -16.64
C GLY A 44 10.54 -2.01 -16.92
N LEU A 45 10.64 -1.17 -15.90
CA LEU A 45 10.44 0.26 -16.07
C LEU A 45 11.69 1.03 -15.68
N PRO A 46 11.97 2.13 -16.37
CA PRO A 46 13.12 2.95 -16.00
C PRO A 46 12.92 3.59 -14.64
N GLN A 47 14.01 3.83 -13.94
CA GLN A 47 13.94 4.46 -12.63
C GLN A 47 13.23 5.81 -12.67
N MET A 48 13.40 6.57 -13.75
CA MET A 48 12.75 7.86 -13.87
C MET A 48 11.23 7.72 -13.90
N HIS A 49 10.73 6.63 -14.41
CA HIS A 49 9.30 6.40 -14.46
C HIS A 49 8.77 6.14 -13.06
N ILE A 50 9.48 5.32 -12.28
CA ILE A 50 9.11 5.06 -10.90
C ILE A 50 9.17 6.37 -10.11
N SER A 51 10.22 7.13 -10.31
CA SER A 51 10.36 8.41 -9.64
C SER A 51 9.22 9.35 -9.98
N GLY A 52 8.81 9.38 -11.23
CA GLY A 52 7.70 10.23 -11.66
C GLY A 52 6.37 9.80 -11.04
N ILE A 53 6.16 8.52 -10.89
CA ILE A 53 4.95 8.02 -10.27
C ILE A 53 4.95 8.38 -8.78
N GLU A 54 6.04 8.19 -8.09
CA GLU A 54 6.11 8.47 -6.66
C GLU A 54 6.05 9.97 -6.35
N SER A 55 6.54 10.79 -7.25
CA SER A 55 6.53 12.24 -7.03
C SER A 55 5.24 12.91 -7.49
N GLY A 56 4.37 12.16 -8.14
CA GLY A 56 3.11 12.72 -8.59
C GLY A 56 3.16 13.37 -9.95
N LYS A 57 4.25 13.19 -10.69
CA LYS A 57 4.37 13.79 -12.02
C LYS A 57 3.81 12.89 -13.10
N ILE A 58 3.65 11.62 -12.83
CA ILE A 58 3.16 10.67 -13.80
C ILE A 58 1.99 9.90 -13.23
N VAL A 59 0.91 9.80 -14.00
CA VAL A 59 -0.19 8.92 -13.66
C VAL A 59 0.06 7.64 -14.43
N PRO A 60 0.34 6.53 -13.75
CA PRO A 60 0.62 5.31 -14.47
C PRO A 60 -0.65 4.72 -15.09
N ARG A 61 -0.50 3.96 -16.11
CA ARG A 61 -1.62 3.20 -16.66
C ARG A 61 -2.02 2.20 -15.61
N TYR A 62 -3.26 1.76 -15.68
CA TYR A 62 -3.79 0.84 -14.69
C TYR A 62 -2.97 -0.45 -14.62
N ASP A 63 -2.61 -1.02 -15.76
CA ASP A 63 -1.86 -2.27 -15.76
C ASP A 63 -0.46 -2.07 -15.14
N THR A 64 0.16 -0.93 -15.36
CA THR A 64 1.45 -0.62 -14.76
C THR A 64 1.30 -0.48 -13.24
N LEU A 65 0.28 0.24 -12.81
CA LEU A 65 0.04 0.41 -11.40
C LEU A 65 -0.22 -0.92 -10.72
N LEU A 66 -1.02 -1.77 -11.34
CA LEU A 66 -1.31 -3.08 -10.81
C LEU A 66 -0.04 -3.91 -10.68
N GLU A 67 0.83 -3.82 -11.68
CA GLU A 67 2.08 -4.54 -11.64
C GLU A 67 2.97 -4.06 -10.49
N ILE A 68 3.03 -2.75 -10.30
CA ILE A 68 3.81 -2.19 -9.20
C ILE A 68 3.27 -2.66 -7.85
N VAL A 69 1.97 -2.53 -7.62
CA VAL A 69 1.43 -2.87 -6.32
C VAL A 69 1.56 -4.37 -6.04
N ARG A 70 1.43 -5.20 -7.07
CA ARG A 70 1.57 -6.65 -6.88
C ARG A 70 3.02 -7.03 -6.62
N MET A 71 3.95 -6.34 -7.25
CA MET A 71 5.36 -6.57 -6.97
C MET A 71 5.67 -6.21 -5.51
N LEU A 72 4.91 -5.29 -4.95
CA LEU A 72 5.08 -4.89 -3.57
C LEU A 72 4.17 -5.70 -2.62
N ASP A 73 3.63 -6.80 -3.13
CA ASP A 73 2.80 -7.69 -2.34
C ASP A 73 1.50 -7.05 -1.89
N HIS A 74 0.96 -6.20 -2.71
CA HIS A 74 -0.31 -5.54 -2.48
C HIS A 74 -1.24 -5.83 -3.64
N ASP A 75 -2.44 -5.35 -3.58
CA ASP A 75 -3.38 -5.48 -4.69
C ASP A 75 -4.30 -4.27 -4.71
N LEU A 76 -5.04 -4.14 -5.80
CA LEU A 76 -5.99 -3.06 -5.95
C LEU A 76 -7.36 -3.66 -6.02
N ILE A 77 -8.28 -3.12 -5.25
CA ILE A 77 -9.65 -3.59 -5.28
C ILE A 77 -10.61 -2.41 -5.26
N MET A 78 -11.80 -2.63 -5.76
CA MET A 78 -12.84 -1.62 -5.70
C MET A 78 -13.55 -1.78 -4.39
N VAL A 79 -13.71 -0.68 -3.65
CA VAL A 79 -14.34 -0.71 -2.36
C VAL A 79 -15.53 0.23 -2.38
N PRO A 80 -16.72 -0.18 -1.93
CA PRO A 80 -17.85 0.73 -1.83
C PRO A 80 -17.45 1.93 -0.97
N ARG A 81 -17.80 3.11 -1.42
CA ARG A 81 -17.35 4.32 -0.75
C ARG A 81 -17.68 4.32 0.74
N ALA A 82 -18.83 3.78 1.09
CA ALA A 82 -19.23 3.75 2.49
C ALA A 82 -18.27 2.94 3.36
N LEU A 83 -17.56 1.98 2.77
CA LEU A 83 -16.65 1.15 3.54
C LEU A 83 -15.21 1.65 3.54
N VAL A 84 -14.93 2.71 2.80
CA VAL A 84 -13.56 3.18 2.71
C VAL A 84 -12.94 3.50 4.07
N PRO A 85 -13.64 4.18 4.99
CA PRO A 85 -13.01 4.48 6.29
C PRO A 85 -12.67 3.22 7.07
N VAL A 86 -13.51 2.18 6.98
CA VAL A 86 -13.25 0.94 7.68
C VAL A 86 -12.04 0.25 7.08
N VAL A 87 -11.97 0.20 5.75
CA VAL A 87 -10.86 -0.43 5.08
C VAL A 87 -9.57 0.32 5.39
N GLN A 88 -9.61 1.65 5.38
CA GLN A 88 -8.43 2.43 5.69
C GLN A 88 -7.93 2.15 7.11
N SER A 89 -8.87 1.97 8.03
CA SER A 89 -8.52 1.67 9.40
C SER A 89 -7.85 0.30 9.49
N LEU A 90 -8.39 -0.69 8.79
CA LEU A 90 -7.82 -2.02 8.79
C LEU A 90 -6.40 -2.02 8.22
N VAL A 91 -6.19 -1.26 7.15
CA VAL A 91 -4.87 -1.18 6.54
C VAL A 91 -3.89 -0.51 7.51
N ARG A 92 -4.32 0.57 8.15
CA ARG A 92 -3.45 1.26 9.09
C ARG A 92 -3.04 0.36 10.23
N ASP A 93 -3.99 -0.39 10.77
CA ASP A 93 -3.70 -1.28 11.89
C ASP A 93 -2.74 -2.39 11.47
N HIS A 94 -2.94 -2.92 10.27
CA HIS A 94 -2.07 -3.96 9.77
C HIS A 94 -0.63 -3.44 9.59
N VAL A 95 -0.49 -2.23 9.06
CA VAL A 95 0.82 -1.65 8.87
C VAL A 95 1.50 -1.40 10.21
N LYS A 96 0.75 -0.96 11.21
CA LYS A 96 1.30 -0.75 12.53
C LYS A 96 1.81 -2.06 13.12
N ASP A 97 1.05 -3.12 12.95
CA ASP A 97 1.47 -4.42 13.44
C ASP A 97 2.75 -4.86 12.77
N LEU A 98 2.86 -4.65 11.48
CA LEU A 98 4.05 -5.04 10.78
C LEU A 98 5.26 -4.23 11.22
N ARG A 99 5.05 -3.02 11.72
CA ARG A 99 6.14 -2.23 12.18
C ARG A 99 6.48 -2.51 13.62
N GLY A 100 5.71 -3.32 14.27
CA GLY A 100 5.93 -3.61 15.66
C GLY A 100 5.49 -2.51 16.56
N GLU A 101 4.71 -1.58 16.05
CA GLU A 101 4.28 -0.50 16.88
C GLU A 101 3.16 -0.84 17.80
N GLY A 102 2.62 -1.98 17.64
CA GLY A 102 1.60 -2.35 18.55
C GLY A 102 2.09 -3.22 19.58
N GLU A 103 3.34 -3.37 19.78
CA GLU A 103 3.75 -4.27 20.65
C GLU A 103 3.54 -4.00 21.95
N GLU A 104 2.95 -3.00 22.26
CA GLU A 104 2.69 -2.88 23.60
C GLU A 104 1.70 -3.86 23.89
N ARG A 105 1.19 -4.54 22.96
CA ARG A 105 0.27 -5.51 23.30
C ARG A 105 0.96 -6.71 23.58
N PRO A 106 2.00 -6.71 23.91
CA PRO A 106 2.74 -7.81 24.16
C PRO A 106 2.17 -8.66 25.07
N LEU A 107 1.30 -8.26 25.72
CA LEU A 107 0.88 -9.04 26.63
C LEU A 107 0.41 -10.15 26.01
N TYR A 108 -0.20 -10.06 25.04
CA TYR A 108 -0.76 -11.16 24.63
C TYR A 108 0.22 -11.88 23.93
N ALA A 109 1.10 -11.24 23.72
CA ALA A 109 2.04 -11.88 23.05
C ALA A 109 2.54 -12.90 23.83
N ALA A 110 2.44 -12.68 24.86
CA ALA A 110 2.97 -13.66 25.61
C ALA A 110 2.47 -14.88 25.16
N ASP A 111 1.88 -14.88 24.75
CA ASP A 111 1.58 -15.94 24.30
C ASP A 111 2.18 -16.40 23.35
N ARG A 112 2.60 -16.18 23.37
CA ARG A 112 3.26 -16.71 22.54
C ARG A 112 4.09 -17.33 22.66
N ASP A 113 4.13 -17.46 23.18
CA ASP A 113 4.82 -18.01 23.08
C ASP A 113 5.17 -18.55 23.17
N GLU A 114 5.02 -18.49 23.46
CA GLU A 114 5.36 -18.87 23.27
C GLU A 114 5.58 -19.40 23.01
N ASP A 115 5.38 -19.48 23.40
CA ASP A 115 5.67 -19.89 22.95
C ASP A 115 6.02 -20.47 22.78
N ASN A 116 6.02 -20.60 23.24
CA ASN A 116 6.55 -21.02 22.95
C ASN A 116 6.88 -21.59 22.92
N PRO A 117 6.77 -21.79 23.18
CA PRO A 117 7.28 -22.36 23.05
C PRO A 117 7.69 -22.82 23.24
N GLN A 118 7.54 -22.67 23.54
CA GLN A 118 8.00 -23.02 23.53
C GLN A 118 8.30 -23.54 23.78
N GLU A 119 8.28 -23.61 24.00
CA GLU A 119 8.68 -24.08 24.14
C GLU A 119 8.93 -24.74 24.38
N PRO A 120 8.79 -25.08 24.50
CA PRO A 120 9.24 -25.80 24.64
C PRO A 120 9.70 -26.30 24.96
N ARG A 121 9.55 -26.23 25.00
CA ARG A 121 10.14 -26.72 25.14
C ARG A 121 10.66 -27.20 25.58
N ASP A 122 10.66 -27.31 25.83
CA ASP A 122 11.22 -27.84 26.11
C ASP A 122 11.63 -28.32 26.53
N GLU A 123 11.43 -28.43 26.53
CA GLU A 123 11.84 -29.03 26.69
C GLU A 123 12.20 -29.46 26.72
N VAL A 124 12.21 -29.61 26.94
CA VAL A 124 12.66 -30.25 26.76
C VAL A 124 13.06 -30.45 26.83
#